data_ee6cc3f1349c24fb702c4cfc8d59928b
#
_entry.id   ee6cc3f1349c24fb702c4cfc8d59928b
#
_cell.length_a   1.000
_cell.length_b   1.000
_cell.length_c   1.000
_cell.angle_alpha   90.00
_cell.angle_beta   90.00
_cell.angle_gamma   90.00
#
_symmetry.space_group_name_H-M   'P 1'
#
loop_
_entity.id
_entity.type
_entity.pdbx_description
1 polymer ?
#
loop_
_entity_poly.entity_id
_entity_poly.type
_entity_poly.pdbx_seq_one_letter_code
_entity_poly.pdbx_strand_id
1 'polypeptide(L)'
;LALWLGMRGPGWHIPSLVAAVLVCGLASVALRAWEHSQRRQFVREARLPTFLADKLMAKYPQLTRREAELVLHGLRQFFLSHLRSGFKFVAMPSRVVDEAWHEFILHTRGYQAWCDSAFGKLMHHTPAEVLGRDPKRNDGLRRTWYWACKEESIDPRQPSRLPLLFALDKKLGIAGGFSYLPDCRDIDRQSGSDVYCGTSFGEGGSGGAEGDSAGFGGSETAGSGDASADGGDGGGGCGGD
;
A
#
# COMPACT_ATOMS: atom_id res chain seq x y z
N LEU A 1 43.99 -33.30 -39.40
CA LEU A 1 42.77 -32.63 -38.89
C LEU A 1 42.20 -33.27 -37.60
N ALA A 2 42.83 -34.36 -37.08
CA ALA A 2 42.29 -35.08 -35.87
C ALA A 2 42.99 -34.77 -34.55
N LEU A 3 43.89 -33.78 -34.47
CA LEU A 3 44.69 -33.49 -33.27
C LEU A 3 44.27 -32.23 -32.51
N TRP A 4 43.16 -31.56 -32.90
CA TRP A 4 42.72 -30.28 -32.27
C TRP A 4 41.50 -30.43 -31.35
N LEU A 5 40.96 -31.61 -31.16
CA LEU A 5 39.76 -31.86 -30.35
C LEU A 5 40.01 -32.34 -28.91
N GLY A 6 41.29 -32.50 -28.52
CA GLY A 6 41.66 -33.18 -27.26
C GLY A 6 42.02 -32.32 -26.05
N MET A 7 42.02 -30.99 -26.12
CA MET A 7 42.55 -30.12 -25.03
C MET A 7 41.55 -29.09 -24.47
N ARG A 8 40.30 -29.43 -24.37
CA ARG A 8 39.37 -28.66 -23.54
C ARG A 8 39.18 -29.37 -22.21
N GLY A 9 40.07 -29.12 -21.26
CA GLY A 9 39.94 -29.61 -19.91
C GLY A 9 38.71 -29.02 -19.20
N PRO A 10 38.18 -29.66 -18.13
CA PRO A 10 36.94 -29.29 -17.45
C PRO A 10 36.91 -27.88 -16.87
N GLY A 11 38.05 -27.18 -16.78
CA GLY A 11 38.17 -25.84 -16.24
C GLY A 11 37.61 -24.70 -17.13
N TRP A 12 37.40 -24.94 -18.44
CA TRP A 12 36.92 -23.89 -19.37
C TRP A 12 35.40 -23.66 -19.33
N HIS A 13 34.64 -24.59 -18.74
CA HIS A 13 33.19 -24.47 -18.61
C HIS A 13 32.75 -23.67 -17.38
N ILE A 14 33.59 -23.60 -16.33
CA ILE A 14 33.26 -22.88 -15.09
C ILE A 14 33.09 -21.38 -15.33
N PRO A 15 33.99 -20.65 -16.00
CA PRO A 15 33.78 -19.21 -16.23
C PRO A 15 32.61 -18.92 -17.15
N SER A 16 32.28 -19.77 -18.11
CA SER A 16 31.11 -19.62 -18.97
C SER A 16 29.79 -19.86 -18.20
N LEU A 17 29.77 -20.81 -17.27
CA LEU A 17 28.63 -21.05 -16.38
C LEU A 17 28.43 -19.88 -15.42
N VAL A 18 29.50 -19.37 -14.82
CA VAL A 18 29.44 -18.18 -13.95
C VAL A 18 28.92 -16.95 -14.71
N ALA A 19 29.44 -16.72 -15.92
CA ALA A 19 28.95 -15.64 -16.77
C ALA A 19 27.47 -15.80 -17.13
N ALA A 20 27.02 -16.99 -17.47
CA ALA A 20 25.63 -17.30 -17.77
C ALA A 20 24.72 -17.03 -16.55
N VAL A 21 25.12 -17.48 -15.35
CA VAL A 21 24.38 -17.24 -14.10
C VAL A 21 24.28 -15.74 -13.82
N LEU A 22 25.36 -14.99 -13.99
CA LEU A 22 25.35 -13.52 -13.81
C LEU A 22 24.42 -12.82 -14.80
N VAL A 23 24.47 -13.20 -16.08
CA VAL A 23 23.57 -12.65 -17.11
C VAL A 23 22.12 -12.97 -16.80
N CYS A 24 21.80 -14.21 -16.44
CA CYS A 24 20.44 -14.58 -16.02
C CYS A 24 19.98 -13.84 -14.78
N GLY A 25 20.88 -13.64 -13.81
CA GLY A 25 20.60 -12.84 -12.60
C GLY A 25 20.27 -11.40 -12.93
N LEU A 26 21.10 -10.73 -13.73
CA LEU A 26 20.87 -9.36 -14.18
C LEU A 26 19.60 -9.22 -15.01
N ALA A 27 19.36 -10.14 -15.93
CA ALA A 27 18.12 -10.16 -16.73
C ALA A 27 16.89 -10.32 -15.84
N SER A 28 16.94 -11.20 -14.83
CA SER A 28 15.84 -11.38 -13.88
C SER A 28 15.55 -10.12 -13.06
N VAL A 29 16.58 -9.41 -12.62
CA VAL A 29 16.44 -8.13 -11.90
C VAL A 29 15.84 -7.07 -12.81
N ALA A 30 16.33 -6.95 -14.05
CA ALA A 30 15.81 -6.01 -15.03
C ALA A 30 14.33 -6.28 -15.38
N LEU A 31 13.96 -7.54 -15.57
CA LEU A 31 12.56 -7.93 -15.84
C LEU A 31 11.65 -7.59 -14.67
N ARG A 32 12.05 -7.86 -13.42
CA ARG A 32 11.27 -7.50 -12.22
C ARG A 32 11.13 -5.98 -12.09
N ALA A 33 12.20 -5.23 -12.33
CA ALA A 33 12.15 -3.77 -12.28
C ALA A 33 11.22 -3.20 -13.37
N TRP A 34 11.25 -3.76 -14.56
CA TRP A 34 10.38 -3.40 -15.66
C TRP A 34 8.92 -3.73 -15.34
N GLU A 35 8.62 -4.94 -14.89
CA GLU A 35 7.28 -5.35 -14.46
C GLU A 35 6.73 -4.41 -13.37
N HIS A 36 7.54 -4.10 -12.36
CA HIS A 36 7.16 -3.19 -11.29
C HIS A 36 6.89 -1.76 -11.82
N SER A 37 7.63 -1.33 -12.83
CA SER A 37 7.40 -0.05 -13.51
C SER A 37 6.08 -0.04 -14.27
N GLN A 38 5.78 -1.11 -15.02
CA GLN A 38 4.52 -1.26 -15.76
C GLN A 38 3.31 -1.25 -14.80
N ARG A 39 3.39 -1.99 -13.70
CA ARG A 39 2.33 -2.01 -12.68
C ARG A 39 2.11 -0.63 -12.06
N ARG A 40 3.17 0.12 -11.76
CA ARG A 40 3.06 1.51 -11.26
C ARG A 40 2.38 2.42 -12.26
N GLN A 41 2.77 2.32 -13.53
CA GLN A 41 2.14 3.10 -14.60
C GLN A 41 0.66 2.72 -14.74
N PHE A 42 0.33 1.44 -14.73
CA PHE A 42 -1.05 0.96 -14.77
C PHE A 42 -1.89 1.57 -13.62
N VAL A 43 -1.43 1.49 -12.37
CA VAL A 43 -2.18 2.05 -11.22
C VAL A 43 -2.39 3.55 -11.34
N ARG A 44 -1.43 4.29 -11.91
CA ARG A 44 -1.56 5.74 -12.13
C ARG A 44 -2.55 6.10 -13.23
N GLU A 45 -2.55 5.37 -14.33
CA GLU A 45 -3.20 5.76 -15.58
C GLU A 45 -4.50 4.98 -15.86
N ALA A 46 -4.61 3.74 -15.38
CA ALA A 46 -5.79 2.92 -15.62
C ALA A 46 -7.06 3.60 -15.10
N ARG A 47 -8.08 3.65 -15.95
CA ARG A 47 -9.36 4.24 -15.58
C ARG A 47 -10.04 3.35 -14.54
N LEU A 48 -10.37 3.95 -13.40
CA LEU A 48 -11.30 3.32 -12.46
C LEU A 48 -12.72 3.38 -13.03
N PRO A 49 -13.59 2.42 -12.68
CA PRO A 49 -14.96 2.40 -13.18
C PRO A 49 -15.70 3.71 -12.88
N THR A 50 -16.38 4.27 -13.87
CA THR A 50 -17.06 5.57 -13.77
C THR A 50 -18.19 5.57 -12.74
N PHE A 51 -18.84 4.42 -12.53
CA PHE A 51 -19.91 4.28 -11.55
C PHE A 51 -19.45 4.55 -10.10
N LEU A 52 -18.16 4.44 -9.79
CA LEU A 52 -17.64 4.73 -8.45
C LEU A 52 -17.87 6.19 -8.06
N ALA A 53 -17.66 7.13 -9.00
CA ALA A 53 -17.93 8.53 -8.74
C ALA A 53 -19.45 8.78 -8.54
N ASP A 54 -20.30 8.09 -9.31
CA ASP A 54 -21.75 8.20 -9.17
C ASP A 54 -22.23 7.66 -7.82
N LYS A 55 -21.67 6.54 -7.37
CA LYS A 55 -21.92 5.97 -6.03
C LYS A 55 -21.49 6.89 -4.90
N LEU A 56 -20.29 7.48 -5.03
CA LEU A 56 -19.80 8.46 -4.05
C LEU A 56 -20.73 9.68 -3.94
N MET A 57 -21.17 10.24 -5.08
CA MET A 57 -22.11 11.37 -5.08
C MET A 57 -23.50 10.99 -4.53
N ALA A 58 -23.95 9.76 -4.73
CA ALA A 58 -25.18 9.27 -4.14
C ALA A 58 -25.09 9.16 -2.60
N LYS A 59 -23.95 8.72 -2.07
CA LYS A 59 -23.71 8.59 -0.63
C LYS A 59 -23.37 9.91 0.05
N TYR A 60 -22.66 10.78 -0.66
CA TYR A 60 -22.23 12.12 -0.21
C TYR A 60 -22.78 13.19 -1.17
N PRO A 61 -24.06 13.60 -1.02
CA PRO A 61 -24.71 14.52 -1.97
C PRO A 61 -24.05 15.90 -2.07
N GLN A 62 -23.23 16.27 -1.10
CA GLN A 62 -22.44 17.52 -1.12
C GLN A 62 -21.28 17.47 -2.10
N LEU A 63 -20.87 16.27 -2.58
CA LEU A 63 -19.72 16.15 -3.47
C LEU A 63 -20.13 16.46 -4.91
N THR A 64 -19.35 17.32 -5.53
CA THR A 64 -19.37 17.52 -6.98
C THR A 64 -18.69 16.36 -7.71
N ARG A 65 -18.95 16.22 -9.01
CA ARG A 65 -18.28 15.22 -9.85
C ARG A 65 -16.75 15.33 -9.78
N ARG A 66 -16.24 16.56 -9.80
CA ARG A 66 -14.79 16.82 -9.70
C ARG A 66 -14.22 16.35 -8.36
N GLU A 67 -14.95 16.56 -7.27
CA GLU A 67 -14.54 16.10 -5.94
C GLU A 67 -14.59 14.57 -5.82
N ALA A 68 -15.60 13.93 -6.38
CA ALA A 68 -15.65 12.47 -6.46
C ALA A 68 -14.47 11.89 -7.27
N GLU A 69 -14.09 12.51 -8.37
CA GLU A 69 -12.89 12.14 -9.14
C GLU A 69 -11.61 12.36 -8.33
N LEU A 70 -11.54 13.41 -7.50
CA LEU A 70 -10.42 13.65 -6.59
C LEU A 70 -10.31 12.54 -5.53
N VAL A 71 -11.44 12.02 -5.01
CA VAL A 71 -11.46 10.85 -4.12
C VAL A 71 -10.90 9.62 -4.83
N LEU A 72 -11.29 9.38 -6.08
CA LEU A 72 -10.75 8.26 -6.87
C LEU A 72 -9.24 8.42 -7.14
N HIS A 73 -8.75 9.65 -7.23
CA HIS A 73 -7.31 9.90 -7.28
C HIS A 73 -6.62 9.52 -5.96
N GLY A 74 -7.24 9.84 -4.82
CA GLY A 74 -6.79 9.38 -3.50
C GLY A 74 -6.75 7.85 -3.39
N LEU A 75 -7.74 7.15 -3.95
CA LEU A 75 -7.75 5.68 -4.00
C LEU A 75 -6.56 5.12 -4.80
N ARG A 76 -6.19 5.77 -5.92
CA ARG A 76 -4.97 5.40 -6.66
C ARG A 76 -3.70 5.61 -5.84
N GLN A 77 -3.60 6.69 -5.08
CA GLN A 77 -2.45 6.91 -4.17
C GLN A 77 -2.35 5.81 -3.12
N PHE A 78 -3.48 5.36 -2.58
CA PHE A 78 -3.52 4.25 -1.65
C PHE A 78 -3.01 2.95 -2.30
N PHE A 79 -3.49 2.60 -3.48
CA PHE A 79 -3.02 1.44 -4.24
C PHE A 79 -1.54 1.53 -4.61
N LEU A 80 -1.05 2.72 -4.97
CA LEU A 80 0.38 2.96 -5.19
C LEU A 80 1.20 2.74 -3.91
N SER A 81 0.68 3.15 -2.76
CA SER A 81 1.34 2.92 -1.48
C SER A 81 1.49 1.44 -1.18
N HIS A 82 0.46 0.63 -1.44
CA HIS A 82 0.53 -0.83 -1.32
C HIS A 82 1.57 -1.45 -2.28
N LEU A 83 1.53 -1.07 -3.56
CA LEU A 83 2.48 -1.57 -4.56
C LEU A 83 3.92 -1.19 -4.22
N ARG A 84 4.17 0.07 -3.85
CA ARG A 84 5.52 0.59 -3.56
C ARG A 84 6.09 0.09 -2.23
N SER A 85 5.25 -0.31 -1.29
CA SER A 85 5.68 -0.95 -0.04
C SER A 85 6.13 -2.42 -0.23
N GLY A 86 6.11 -2.94 -1.45
CA GLY A 86 6.39 -4.35 -1.72
C GLY A 86 5.25 -5.26 -1.24
N PHE A 87 4.01 -4.79 -1.38
CA PHE A 87 2.80 -5.49 -0.96
C PHE A 87 2.68 -5.71 0.56
N LYS A 88 3.42 -4.96 1.36
CA LYS A 88 3.23 -4.92 2.81
C LYS A 88 1.88 -4.28 3.14
N PHE A 89 1.37 -4.57 4.32
CA PHE A 89 0.14 -3.97 4.82
C PHE A 89 0.25 -2.44 4.83
N VAL A 90 -0.76 -1.77 4.30
CA VAL A 90 -0.98 -0.32 4.33
C VAL A 90 -2.35 -0.04 4.91
N ALA A 91 -2.48 1.00 5.71
CA ALA A 91 -3.74 1.39 6.33
C ALA A 91 -4.38 2.55 5.59
N MET A 92 -5.70 2.53 5.47
CA MET A 92 -6.48 3.57 4.82
C MET A 92 -6.65 4.78 5.75
N PRO A 93 -6.15 5.97 5.35
CA PRO A 93 -6.22 7.17 6.18
C PRO A 93 -7.45 8.05 5.92
N SER A 94 -8.33 7.70 4.99
CA SER A 94 -9.45 8.55 4.57
C SER A 94 -10.73 7.74 4.49
N ARG A 95 -11.77 8.20 5.19
CA ARG A 95 -13.08 7.57 5.21
C ARG A 95 -13.77 7.59 3.85
N VAL A 96 -13.69 8.72 3.15
CA VAL A 96 -14.33 8.84 1.84
C VAL A 96 -13.63 8.00 0.78
N VAL A 97 -12.30 7.80 0.89
CA VAL A 97 -11.54 6.93 0.01
C VAL A 97 -11.81 5.46 0.32
N ASP A 98 -11.95 5.11 1.60
CA ASP A 98 -12.33 3.77 2.03
C ASP A 98 -13.70 3.37 1.46
N GLU A 99 -14.64 4.30 1.47
CA GLU A 99 -15.95 4.09 0.85
C GLU A 99 -15.86 3.83 -0.65
N ALA A 100 -15.05 4.60 -1.37
CA ALA A 100 -14.80 4.35 -2.79
C ALA A 100 -14.19 2.96 -3.03
N TRP A 101 -13.32 2.51 -2.13
CA TRP A 101 -12.74 1.18 -2.19
C TRP A 101 -13.75 0.09 -1.90
N HIS A 102 -14.63 0.26 -0.90
CA HIS A 102 -15.74 -0.65 -0.64
C HIS A 102 -16.64 -0.84 -1.85
N GLU A 103 -17.07 0.24 -2.50
CA GLU A 103 -17.88 0.17 -3.71
C GLU A 103 -17.15 -0.55 -4.86
N PHE A 104 -15.82 -0.40 -4.95
CA PHE A 104 -15.02 -1.10 -5.95
C PHE A 104 -14.92 -2.59 -5.65
N ILE A 105 -14.75 -2.99 -4.40
CA ILE A 105 -14.71 -4.39 -3.96
C ILE A 105 -16.04 -5.10 -4.27
N LEU A 106 -17.16 -4.41 -4.04
CA LEU A 106 -18.49 -4.95 -4.35
C LEU A 106 -18.66 -5.27 -5.85
N HIS A 107 -17.93 -4.60 -6.73
CA HIS A 107 -17.83 -4.94 -8.13
C HIS A 107 -16.79 -6.06 -8.35
N THR A 108 -17.01 -7.19 -7.75
CA THR A 108 -16.05 -8.28 -7.51
C THR A 108 -15.20 -8.67 -8.72
N ARG A 109 -15.83 -8.94 -9.89
CA ARG A 109 -15.10 -9.35 -11.11
C ARG A 109 -14.21 -8.22 -11.65
N GLY A 110 -14.72 -6.98 -11.64
CA GLY A 110 -13.94 -5.82 -12.09
C GLY A 110 -12.78 -5.51 -11.14
N TYR A 111 -13.02 -5.62 -9.85
CA TYR A 111 -11.99 -5.44 -8.83
C TYR A 111 -10.90 -6.52 -8.95
N GLN A 112 -11.28 -7.79 -9.09
CA GLN A 112 -10.34 -8.89 -9.30
C GLN A 112 -9.45 -8.65 -10.53
N ALA A 113 -10.05 -8.39 -11.70
CA ALA A 113 -9.30 -8.14 -12.93
C ALA A 113 -8.37 -6.92 -12.83
N TRP A 114 -8.79 -5.88 -12.12
CA TRP A 114 -7.98 -4.71 -11.87
C TRP A 114 -6.79 -5.05 -10.94
N CYS A 115 -7.01 -5.79 -9.85
CA CYS A 115 -5.97 -6.23 -8.93
C CYS A 115 -4.95 -7.15 -9.60
N ASP A 116 -5.40 -8.07 -10.47
CA ASP A 116 -4.50 -8.96 -11.22
C ASP A 116 -3.55 -8.16 -12.11
N SER A 117 -4.06 -7.12 -12.77
CA SER A 117 -3.24 -6.22 -13.59
C SER A 117 -2.30 -5.34 -12.76
N ALA A 118 -2.79 -4.79 -11.64
CA ALA A 118 -2.06 -3.87 -10.77
C ALA A 118 -1.02 -4.57 -9.90
N PHE A 119 -1.39 -5.70 -9.33
CA PHE A 119 -0.63 -6.36 -8.25
C PHE A 119 -0.24 -7.81 -8.59
N GLY A 120 -0.92 -8.45 -9.55
CA GLY A 120 -0.79 -9.88 -9.84
C GLY A 120 -1.50 -10.77 -8.82
N LYS A 121 -2.22 -10.18 -7.89
CA LYS A 121 -3.01 -10.87 -6.85
C LYS A 121 -4.08 -9.94 -6.31
N LEU A 122 -5.13 -10.51 -5.71
CA LEU A 122 -6.16 -9.75 -5.04
C LEU A 122 -5.59 -8.96 -3.84
N MET A 123 -5.97 -7.69 -3.72
CA MET A 123 -5.72 -6.92 -2.52
C MET A 123 -6.91 -7.04 -1.58
N HIS A 124 -6.71 -7.66 -0.42
CA HIS A 124 -7.74 -7.82 0.59
C HIS A 124 -7.95 -6.53 1.38
N HIS A 125 -9.20 -6.23 1.67
CA HIS A 125 -9.56 -5.12 2.55
C HIS A 125 -9.37 -5.53 4.01
N THR A 126 -8.68 -4.69 4.79
CA THR A 126 -8.56 -4.85 6.24
C THR A 126 -9.29 -3.69 6.90
N PRO A 127 -10.38 -3.96 7.66
CA PRO A 127 -11.15 -2.91 8.31
C PRO A 127 -10.32 -2.04 9.25
N ALA A 128 -10.69 -0.76 9.37
CA ALA A 128 -9.99 0.21 10.22
C ALA A 128 -9.98 -0.16 11.71
N GLU A 129 -10.93 -0.98 12.15
CA GLU A 129 -11.02 -1.47 13.55
C GLU A 129 -9.81 -2.33 13.95
N VAL A 130 -9.12 -2.93 12.97
CA VAL A 130 -7.88 -3.69 13.19
C VAL A 130 -6.69 -2.75 13.40
N LEU A 131 -6.83 -1.48 13.00
CA LEU A 131 -5.80 -0.46 13.21
C LEU A 131 -5.83 -0.03 14.68
N GLY A 132 -4.76 -0.35 15.43
CA GLY A 132 -4.66 0.05 16.83
C GLY A 132 -4.86 1.56 17.02
N ARG A 133 -5.39 1.96 18.17
CA ARG A 133 -5.66 3.37 18.52
C ARG A 133 -4.39 4.22 18.68
N ASP A 134 -3.22 3.60 18.79
CA ASP A 134 -1.94 4.32 18.90
C ASP A 134 -1.33 4.57 17.52
N PRO A 135 -1.37 5.83 17.00
CA PRO A 135 -0.81 6.18 15.70
C PRO A 135 0.69 5.89 15.58
N LYS A 136 1.43 5.92 16.70
CA LYS A 136 2.87 5.63 16.73
C LYS A 136 3.19 4.17 16.46
N ARG A 137 2.27 3.27 16.76
CA ARG A 137 2.40 1.83 16.54
C ARG A 137 1.73 1.35 15.26
N ASN A 138 1.05 2.23 14.55
CA ASN A 138 0.34 1.87 13.33
C ASN A 138 1.27 1.91 12.11
N ASP A 139 2.01 0.85 11.92
CA ASP A 139 2.97 0.71 10.83
C ASP A 139 2.34 0.79 9.43
N GLY A 140 1.10 0.33 9.30
CA GLY A 140 0.36 0.43 8.04
C GLY A 140 0.09 1.88 7.65
N LEU A 141 -0.32 2.72 8.63
CA LEU A 141 -0.61 4.13 8.39
C LEU A 141 0.68 4.93 8.09
N ARG A 142 1.77 4.62 8.80
CA ARG A 142 3.09 5.21 8.55
C ARG A 142 3.59 4.89 7.14
N ARG A 143 3.43 3.65 6.70
CA ARG A 143 3.79 3.24 5.33
C ARG A 143 2.96 3.98 4.29
N THR A 144 1.65 4.11 4.51
CA THR A 144 0.78 4.90 3.63
C THR A 144 1.23 6.35 3.58
N TRP A 145 1.53 6.95 4.74
CA TRP A 145 2.05 8.32 4.84
C TRP A 145 3.33 8.50 4.02
N TYR A 146 4.33 7.65 4.26
CA TYR A 146 5.60 7.72 3.57
C TYR A 146 5.44 7.71 2.04
N TRP A 147 4.69 6.74 1.52
CA TRP A 147 4.54 6.60 0.08
C TRP A 147 3.62 7.67 -0.54
N ALA A 148 2.60 8.12 0.15
CA ALA A 148 1.77 9.23 -0.29
C ALA A 148 2.57 10.54 -0.38
N CYS A 149 3.42 10.82 0.62
CA CYS A 149 4.34 11.96 0.58
C CYS A 149 5.33 11.85 -0.59
N LYS A 150 5.96 10.68 -0.78
CA LYS A 150 6.90 10.45 -1.90
C LYS A 150 6.24 10.57 -3.27
N GLU A 151 4.96 10.19 -3.41
CA GLU A 151 4.22 10.34 -4.66
C GLU A 151 3.98 11.81 -5.03
N GLU A 152 3.83 12.67 -4.04
CA GLU A 152 3.63 14.12 -4.22
C GLU A 152 4.89 14.97 -4.01
N SER A 153 6.07 14.35 -3.93
CA SER A 153 7.35 15.03 -3.70
C SER A 153 7.36 15.86 -2.40
N ILE A 154 6.69 15.37 -1.36
CA ILE A 154 6.67 15.94 -0.02
C ILE A 154 7.72 15.19 0.83
N ASP A 155 8.49 15.93 1.66
CA ASP A 155 9.33 15.27 2.65
C ASP A 155 8.45 14.67 3.77
N PRO A 156 8.46 13.33 3.94
CA PRO A 156 7.61 12.70 4.95
C PRO A 156 8.01 13.01 6.39
N ARG A 157 9.23 13.50 6.63
CA ARG A 157 9.71 13.89 7.97
C ARG A 157 9.48 15.37 8.27
N GLN A 158 9.46 16.22 7.24
CA GLN A 158 9.22 17.66 7.33
C GLN A 158 8.17 18.07 6.29
N PRO A 159 6.93 17.61 6.44
CA PRO A 159 5.91 17.83 5.43
C PRO A 159 5.50 19.29 5.37
N SER A 160 5.65 19.92 4.21
CA SER A 160 5.18 21.29 3.95
C SER A 160 3.65 21.38 3.84
N ARG A 161 2.99 20.26 3.54
CA ARG A 161 1.54 20.11 3.43
C ARG A 161 1.14 18.66 3.60
N LEU A 162 -0.15 18.40 3.79
CA LEU A 162 -0.67 17.03 3.74
C LEU A 162 -0.65 16.49 2.30
N PRO A 163 -0.27 15.22 2.09
CA PRO A 163 -0.56 14.55 0.83
C PRO A 163 -2.08 14.39 0.64
N LEU A 164 -2.53 14.37 -0.61
CA LEU A 164 -3.95 14.38 -0.96
C LEU A 164 -4.75 13.34 -0.17
N LEU A 165 -4.28 12.10 -0.14
CA LEU A 165 -4.96 10.99 0.53
C LEU A 165 -5.28 11.27 2.01
N PHE A 166 -4.43 12.03 2.71
CA PHE A 166 -4.62 12.43 4.11
C PHE A 166 -5.41 13.74 4.28
N ALA A 167 -5.55 14.51 3.21
CA ALA A 167 -6.25 15.78 3.26
C ALA A 167 -7.74 15.67 2.90
N LEU A 168 -8.16 14.60 2.22
CA LEU A 168 -9.47 14.49 1.56
C LEU A 168 -10.64 14.64 2.51
N ASP A 169 -10.67 13.94 3.64
CA ASP A 169 -11.82 13.96 4.54
C ASP A 169 -12.10 15.37 5.09
N LYS A 170 -11.04 16.04 5.55
CA LYS A 170 -11.15 17.42 6.05
C LYS A 170 -11.50 18.39 4.92
N LYS A 171 -10.86 18.24 3.76
CA LYS A 171 -11.07 19.12 2.59
C LYS A 171 -12.50 19.06 2.07
N LEU A 172 -13.12 17.89 2.10
CA LEU A 172 -14.47 17.63 1.58
C LEU A 172 -15.56 17.66 2.66
N GLY A 173 -15.21 18.00 3.91
CA GLY A 173 -16.15 18.10 5.02
C GLY A 173 -16.86 16.76 5.32
N ILE A 174 -16.11 15.65 5.26
CA ILE A 174 -16.69 14.32 5.47
C ILE A 174 -17.04 14.13 6.95
N ALA A 175 -18.32 13.91 7.24
CA ALA A 175 -18.81 13.66 8.58
C ALA A 175 -18.16 12.40 9.18
N GLY A 176 -17.53 12.53 10.36
CA GLY A 176 -16.77 11.46 11.01
C GLY A 176 -15.51 11.04 10.24
N GLY A 177 -15.05 11.85 9.30
CA GLY A 177 -13.78 11.64 8.59
C GLY A 177 -12.58 11.92 9.48
N PHE A 178 -11.40 11.47 9.03
CA PHE A 178 -10.16 11.67 9.75
C PHE A 178 -9.59 13.07 9.53
N SER A 179 -9.00 13.65 10.57
CA SER A 179 -8.33 14.95 10.49
C SER A 179 -6.84 14.80 10.79
N TYR A 180 -6.02 15.32 9.89
CA TYR A 180 -4.56 15.30 10.01
C TYR A 180 -4.02 16.72 9.95
N LEU A 181 -2.85 16.93 10.58
CA LEU A 181 -2.02 18.12 10.42
C LEU A 181 -0.65 17.73 9.87
N PRO A 182 -0.02 18.56 9.05
CA PRO A 182 1.33 18.26 8.54
C PRO A 182 2.36 18.19 9.66
N ASP A 183 2.32 19.14 10.60
CA ASP A 183 3.28 19.29 11.70
C ASP A 183 2.55 19.38 13.05
N CYS A 184 3.17 18.81 14.10
CA CYS A 184 2.66 18.79 15.46
C CYS A 184 3.07 20.00 16.31
N ARG A 185 3.95 20.86 15.82
CA ARG A 185 4.51 21.96 16.63
C ARG A 185 3.47 22.92 17.15
N ASP A 186 2.38 23.08 16.41
CA ASP A 186 1.28 24.00 16.70
C ASP A 186 0.07 23.32 17.39
N ILE A 187 0.19 22.06 17.78
CA ILE A 187 -0.88 21.36 18.49
C ILE A 187 -0.73 21.67 19.97
N ASP A 188 -1.70 22.43 20.50
CA ASP A 188 -1.88 22.56 21.93
C ASP A 188 -2.27 21.19 22.52
N ARG A 189 -1.31 20.53 23.20
CA ARG A 189 -1.44 19.17 23.73
C ARG A 189 -2.56 19.01 24.78
N GLN A 190 -3.22 20.11 25.13
CA GLN A 190 -4.31 20.14 26.10
C GLN A 190 -5.71 19.99 25.47
N SER A 191 -5.85 20.19 24.17
CA SER A 191 -7.11 19.91 23.50
C SER A 191 -7.13 18.41 23.12
N GLY A 192 -7.95 17.61 23.78
CA GLY A 192 -8.17 16.18 23.49
C GLY A 192 -8.85 15.94 22.12
N SER A 193 -8.33 16.56 21.07
CA SER A 193 -8.80 16.40 19.71
C SER A 193 -8.18 15.17 19.08
N ASP A 194 -8.98 14.31 18.46
CA ASP A 194 -8.57 13.12 17.66
C ASP A 194 -7.80 13.52 16.36
N VAL A 195 -6.89 14.49 16.47
CA VAL A 195 -6.12 14.99 15.33
C VAL A 195 -4.77 14.26 15.26
N TYR A 196 -4.54 13.59 14.16
CA TYR A 196 -3.29 12.90 13.87
C TYR A 196 -2.28 13.84 13.21
N CYS A 197 -1.01 13.65 13.54
CA CYS A 197 0.07 14.53 13.14
C CYS A 197 1.03 13.83 12.18
N GLY A 198 1.31 14.47 11.03
CA GLY A 198 2.19 13.94 10.01
C GLY A 198 3.62 13.69 10.48
N THR A 199 4.21 14.62 11.23
CA THR A 199 5.56 14.46 11.77
C THR A 199 5.68 13.30 12.75
N SER A 200 4.60 12.94 13.48
CA SER A 200 4.60 11.78 14.38
C SER A 200 4.77 10.44 13.65
N PHE A 201 4.43 10.39 12.37
CA PHE A 201 4.64 9.20 11.56
C PHE A 201 6.13 8.99 11.21
N GLY A 202 6.95 10.06 11.23
CA GLY A 202 8.38 10.04 10.94
C GLY A 202 9.31 9.76 12.13
N GLU A 203 8.82 9.89 13.36
CA GLU A 203 9.65 9.82 14.58
C GLU A 203 10.00 8.39 15.04
N GLY A 204 9.53 7.36 14.37
CA GLY A 204 9.60 5.97 14.82
C GLY A 204 10.83 5.16 14.40
N GLY A 205 11.85 5.72 13.76
CA GLY A 205 12.99 4.93 13.26
C GLY A 205 14.26 5.72 13.02
N SER A 206 15.25 5.54 13.86
CA SER A 206 16.64 5.91 13.55
C SER A 206 17.22 4.90 12.55
N GLY A 207 17.40 5.29 11.30
CA GLY A 207 18.26 4.55 10.39
C GLY A 207 17.62 3.88 9.18
N GLY A 208 16.71 4.53 8.49
CA GLY A 208 16.29 4.09 7.14
C GLY A 208 17.08 4.81 6.06
N ALA A 209 17.73 4.07 5.15
CA ALA A 209 18.35 4.64 3.95
C ALA A 209 17.33 5.40 3.12
N GLU A 210 17.79 6.45 2.42
CA GLU A 210 16.93 7.20 1.49
C GLU A 210 16.23 6.24 0.50
N GLY A 211 14.91 6.21 0.56
CA GLY A 211 14.09 5.38 -0.36
C GLY A 211 13.34 4.20 0.25
N ASP A 212 13.57 3.89 1.52
CA ASP A 212 12.87 2.81 2.22
C ASP A 212 11.85 3.36 3.25
N SER A 213 10.71 2.69 3.38
CA SER A 213 9.69 2.96 4.39
C SER A 213 10.01 2.34 5.77
N ALA A 214 11.13 1.65 5.93
CA ALA A 214 11.46 0.93 7.16
C ALA A 214 11.46 1.83 8.41
N GLY A 215 11.95 3.08 8.29
CA GLY A 215 11.89 4.08 9.35
C GLY A 215 10.48 4.62 9.66
N PHE A 216 9.48 4.25 8.87
CA PHE A 216 8.09 4.66 9.01
C PHE A 216 7.15 3.48 9.27
N GLY A 217 7.59 2.28 9.06
CA GLY A 217 6.76 1.07 9.14
C GLY A 217 7.08 0.11 10.26
N GLY A 218 8.07 0.40 11.11
CA GLY A 218 8.53 -0.56 12.11
C GLY A 218 9.11 -1.84 11.48
N SER A 219 9.74 -2.67 12.29
CA SER A 219 10.20 -4.00 11.87
C SER A 219 9.03 -4.97 11.85
N GLU A 220 8.35 -5.11 10.72
CA GLU A 220 7.54 -6.30 10.54
C GLU A 220 8.50 -7.49 10.41
N THR A 221 8.65 -8.26 11.46
CA THR A 221 9.02 -9.64 11.31
C THR A 221 8.03 -10.25 10.33
N ALA A 222 8.53 -10.77 9.23
CA ALA A 222 7.75 -11.47 8.23
C ALA A 222 7.07 -12.69 8.88
N GLY A 223 5.99 -12.42 9.59
CA GLY A 223 5.02 -13.42 9.98
C GLY A 223 4.18 -13.67 8.73
N SER A 224 4.60 -14.59 7.91
CA SER A 224 3.71 -15.32 7.01
C SER A 224 2.79 -16.16 7.88
N GLY A 225 1.85 -15.49 8.53
CA GLY A 225 0.70 -16.12 9.14
C GLY A 225 -0.35 -16.29 8.06
N ASP A 226 -0.26 -17.34 7.28
CA ASP A 226 -1.41 -17.99 6.73
C ASP A 226 -2.23 -18.47 7.93
N ALA A 227 -3.14 -17.63 8.40
CA ALA A 227 -4.20 -18.07 9.27
C ALA A 227 -5.22 -18.82 8.39
N SER A 228 -4.90 -20.06 8.08
CA SER A 228 -5.88 -21.08 7.78
C SER A 228 -6.74 -21.22 9.04
N ALA A 229 -7.91 -20.58 9.04
CA ALA A 229 -8.98 -20.88 9.97
C ALA A 229 -9.53 -22.25 9.57
N ASP A 230 -8.89 -23.28 10.07
CA ASP A 230 -9.43 -24.63 10.06
C ASP A 230 -10.49 -24.68 11.17
N GLY A 231 -11.75 -24.70 10.75
CA GLY A 231 -12.91 -24.84 11.61
C GLY A 231 -12.94 -26.24 12.21
N GLY A 232 -12.46 -26.35 13.43
CA GLY A 232 -12.66 -27.54 14.27
C GLY A 232 -14.11 -27.63 14.69
N ASP A 233 -14.85 -28.46 14.00
CA ASP A 233 -16.19 -28.94 14.38
C ASP A 233 -16.06 -29.88 15.60
N GLY A 234 -16.30 -29.32 16.76
CA GLY A 234 -16.32 -30.05 18.04
C GLY A 234 -17.74 -30.38 18.46
N GLY A 235 -18.27 -31.49 17.99
CA GLY A 235 -19.50 -32.04 18.50
C GLY A 235 -19.40 -32.40 19.99
N GLY A 236 -20.23 -31.77 20.83
CA GLY A 236 -20.44 -32.09 22.23
C GLY A 236 -21.92 -32.36 22.47
N GLY A 237 -22.28 -33.66 22.63
CA GLY A 237 -23.62 -34.12 22.88
C GLY A 237 -24.13 -33.68 24.27
N CYS A 238 -25.41 -33.30 24.32
CA CYS A 238 -26.20 -33.17 25.53
C CYS A 238 -26.96 -34.45 25.77
N GLY A 239 -26.66 -35.13 26.86
CA GLY A 239 -27.55 -36.14 27.47
C GLY A 239 -28.34 -35.48 28.59
N GLY A 240 -29.59 -35.77 28.65
CA GLY A 240 -30.56 -36.20 29.62
C GLY A 240 -30.75 -35.35 30.91
N ASP A 241 -31.86 -34.90 31.14
CA ASP A 241 -32.99 -35.25 32.01
C ASP A 241 -33.99 -34.09 31.97
#